data_bea0346e7e54d37ef1a1a77ad53c6e26
#
_entry.id   bea0346e7e54d37ef1a1a77ad53c6e26
#
_cell.length_a   1.000
_cell.length_b   1.000
_cell.length_c   1.000
_cell.angle_alpha   90.00
_cell.angle_beta   90.00
_cell.angle_gamma   90.00
#
_symmetry.space_group_name_H-M   'P 1'
#
loop_
_entity.id
_entity.type
_entity.pdbx_description
1 polymer ?
#
loop_
_entity_poly.entity_id
_entity_poly.type
_entity_poly.pdbx_seq_one_letter_code
_entity_poly.pdbx_strand_id
1 'polypeptide(L)'
;MAPAAASEWGTIVPGSTTMEAVRAQYGGPTKTETQKTDNYDTASWLYEGAQAPVGLLRMVVDFGILHAGGYRRDVVRSFRIEPKPGVFNRKIVLAGWGPPDRVGRQGDTEVFYYADGLIVMFDKEGLQAQTLVFTPPQPTEPAKPSR
;
A
#
# COMPACT_ATOMS: atom_id res chain seq x y z
N MET A 1 11.12 -6.02 -20.11
CA MET A 1 10.14 -6.30 -19.19
C MET A 1 9.59 -5.08 -18.52
N ALA A 2 8.35 -4.98 -18.46
CA ALA A 2 7.73 -3.83 -17.85
C ALA A 2 7.95 -3.86 -16.36
N PRO A 3 8.13 -2.75 -15.72
CA PRO A 3 8.23 -2.73 -14.28
C PRO A 3 6.88 -3.11 -13.67
N ALA A 4 6.90 -3.58 -12.48
CA ALA A 4 5.68 -3.90 -11.79
C ALA A 4 4.86 -2.63 -11.62
N ALA A 5 3.56 -2.75 -11.63
CA ALA A 5 2.71 -1.60 -11.37
C ALA A 5 3.01 -1.07 -9.98
N ALA A 6 3.00 0.23 -9.82
CA ALA A 6 3.34 0.83 -8.54
C ALA A 6 2.38 0.40 -7.45
N SER A 7 1.16 0.01 -7.81
CA SER A 7 0.18 -0.39 -6.81
C SER A 7 0.29 -1.86 -6.44
N GLU A 8 1.38 -2.52 -6.82
CA GLU A 8 1.55 -3.93 -6.51
C GLU A 8 2.77 -4.19 -5.67
N TRP A 9 2.63 -5.13 -4.77
CA TRP A 9 3.76 -5.65 -4.03
C TRP A 9 3.41 -7.09 -3.70
N GLY A 10 4.29 -8.02 -4.01
CA GLY A 10 4.00 -9.42 -3.85
C GLY A 10 2.83 -9.79 -4.74
N THR A 11 1.79 -10.36 -4.17
CA THR A 11 0.62 -10.74 -4.94
C THR A 11 -0.61 -9.93 -4.55
N ILE A 12 -0.45 -8.89 -3.74
CA ILE A 12 -1.59 -8.10 -3.30
C ILE A 12 -1.79 -6.93 -4.24
N VAL A 13 -2.97 -6.85 -4.83
CA VAL A 13 -3.34 -5.77 -5.73
C VAL A 13 -4.58 -5.10 -5.14
N PRO A 14 -4.45 -3.86 -4.63
CA PRO A 14 -5.60 -3.16 -4.07
C PRO A 14 -6.71 -3.04 -5.12
N GLY A 15 -7.92 -3.27 -4.69
CA GLY A 15 -9.07 -3.24 -5.58
C GLY A 15 -9.41 -4.60 -6.18
N SER A 16 -8.54 -5.60 -6.03
CA SER A 16 -8.75 -6.90 -6.66
C SER A 16 -8.54 -8.08 -5.73
N THR A 17 -7.47 -8.05 -4.94
CA THR A 17 -7.12 -9.20 -4.10
C THR A 17 -8.13 -9.35 -2.96
N THR A 18 -8.52 -10.59 -2.68
CA THR A 18 -9.52 -10.85 -1.65
C THR A 18 -8.85 -11.29 -0.34
N MET A 19 -9.63 -11.28 0.75
CA MET A 19 -9.18 -11.78 2.03
C MET A 19 -8.66 -13.21 1.92
N GLU A 20 -9.37 -14.02 1.16
CA GLU A 20 -9.01 -15.41 1.00
C GLU A 20 -7.64 -15.53 0.35
N ALA A 21 -7.38 -14.73 -0.67
CA ALA A 21 -6.11 -14.75 -1.36
C ALA A 21 -4.96 -14.27 -0.45
N VAL A 22 -5.22 -13.25 0.37
CA VAL A 22 -4.22 -12.76 1.31
C VAL A 22 -3.89 -13.86 2.32
N ARG A 23 -4.91 -14.52 2.86
CA ARG A 23 -4.69 -15.57 3.83
C ARG A 23 -3.95 -16.77 3.20
N ALA A 24 -4.26 -17.09 1.96
CA ALA A 24 -3.59 -18.19 1.28
C ALA A 24 -2.11 -17.88 1.07
N GLN A 25 -1.77 -16.60 0.84
CA GLN A 25 -0.40 -16.22 0.56
C GLN A 25 0.40 -15.98 1.84
N TYR A 26 -0.17 -15.34 2.82
CA TYR A 26 0.56 -14.91 4.01
C TYR A 26 0.14 -15.58 5.30
N GLY A 27 -0.89 -16.40 5.26
CA GLY A 27 -1.37 -17.07 6.45
C GLY A 27 -2.27 -16.18 7.29
N GLY A 28 -2.54 -16.61 8.49
CA GLY A 28 -3.38 -15.83 9.39
C GLY A 28 -2.65 -14.62 9.94
N PRO A 29 -3.33 -13.51 10.09
CA PRO A 29 -2.68 -12.31 10.62
C PRO A 29 -2.42 -12.42 12.12
N THR A 30 -1.54 -11.56 12.61
CA THR A 30 -1.27 -11.46 14.02
C THR A 30 -2.50 -10.94 14.76
N LYS A 31 -3.23 -10.01 14.14
CA LYS A 31 -4.36 -9.38 14.77
C LYS A 31 -5.33 -8.93 13.71
N THR A 32 -6.61 -8.99 14.01
CA THR A 32 -7.63 -8.49 13.11
C THR A 32 -8.48 -7.47 13.85
N GLU A 33 -8.93 -6.45 13.11
CA GLU A 33 -9.84 -5.46 13.67
C GLU A 33 -10.93 -5.22 12.65
N THR A 34 -12.12 -4.97 13.13
CA THR A 34 -13.22 -4.59 12.24
C THR A 34 -13.82 -3.31 12.77
N GLN A 35 -14.32 -2.49 11.88
CA GLN A 35 -15.02 -1.29 12.29
C GLN A 35 -16.01 -0.91 11.22
N LYS A 36 -16.91 -0.02 11.55
CA LYS A 36 -17.93 0.42 10.63
C LYS A 36 -17.63 1.86 10.27
N THR A 37 -17.53 2.12 8.97
CA THR A 37 -17.26 3.45 8.47
C THR A 37 -18.35 3.78 7.48
N ASP A 38 -19.14 4.84 7.74
CA ASP A 38 -20.22 5.24 6.87
C ASP A 38 -21.16 4.09 6.56
N ASN A 39 -21.48 3.28 7.58
CA ASN A 39 -22.38 2.15 7.44
C ASN A 39 -21.81 0.96 6.68
N TYR A 40 -20.53 1.00 6.36
CA TYR A 40 -19.87 -0.15 5.71
C TYR A 40 -18.94 -0.82 6.70
N ASP A 41 -18.94 -2.14 6.71
CA ASP A 41 -18.03 -2.89 7.56
C ASP A 41 -16.66 -2.94 6.90
N THR A 42 -15.64 -2.52 7.62
CA THR A 42 -14.26 -2.59 7.13
C THR A 42 -13.45 -3.46 8.07
N ALA A 43 -12.36 -3.99 7.60
CA ALA A 43 -11.48 -4.84 8.39
C ALA A 43 -10.04 -4.48 8.13
N SER A 44 -9.20 -4.66 9.14
CA SER A 44 -7.76 -4.46 9.03
C SER A 44 -7.07 -5.68 9.59
N TRP A 45 -6.12 -6.22 8.86
CA TRP A 45 -5.33 -7.35 9.29
C TRP A 45 -3.90 -6.89 9.49
N LEU A 46 -3.36 -7.16 10.68
CA LEU A 46 -1.99 -6.79 11.02
C LEU A 46 -1.12 -8.03 11.01
N TYR A 47 0.00 -7.96 10.30
CA TYR A 47 1.00 -9.01 10.29
C TYR A 47 2.28 -8.43 10.86
N GLU A 48 2.73 -8.93 11.99
CA GLU A 48 3.97 -8.46 12.57
C GLU A 48 4.64 -9.59 13.35
N GLY A 49 5.86 -9.41 13.76
CA GLY A 49 6.61 -10.44 14.45
C GLY A 49 6.79 -11.66 13.58
N ALA A 50 6.43 -12.82 14.10
CA ALA A 50 6.60 -14.07 13.36
C ALA A 50 5.72 -14.15 12.13
N GLN A 51 4.60 -13.42 12.10
CA GLN A 51 3.71 -13.44 10.96
C GLN A 51 4.06 -12.41 9.90
N ALA A 52 4.98 -11.50 10.17
CA ALA A 52 5.35 -10.48 9.18
C ALA A 52 6.00 -11.14 7.97
N PRO A 53 5.68 -10.69 6.76
CA PRO A 53 6.35 -11.23 5.57
C PRO A 53 7.86 -10.99 5.65
N VAL A 54 8.62 -11.84 4.98
CA VAL A 54 10.07 -11.74 5.00
C VAL A 54 10.51 -10.35 4.54
N GLY A 55 11.40 -9.76 5.29
CA GLY A 55 11.94 -8.43 4.96
C GLY A 55 11.13 -7.27 5.53
N LEU A 56 10.01 -7.56 6.19
CA LEU A 56 9.17 -6.50 6.75
C LEU A 56 9.14 -6.57 8.26
N LEU A 57 9.00 -5.41 8.88
CA LEU A 57 8.73 -5.32 10.30
C LEU A 57 7.24 -5.54 10.51
N ARG A 58 6.43 -5.07 9.56
CA ARG A 58 4.97 -5.09 9.71
C ARG A 58 4.29 -4.89 8.39
N MET A 59 3.11 -5.48 8.25
CA MET A 59 2.24 -5.24 7.11
C MET A 59 0.84 -5.10 7.65
N VAL A 60 0.10 -4.09 7.18
CA VAL A 60 -1.30 -3.89 7.54
C VAL A 60 -2.10 -3.90 6.26
N VAL A 61 -3.10 -4.76 6.18
CA VAL A 61 -3.95 -4.87 5.00
C VAL A 61 -5.35 -4.42 5.38
N ASP A 62 -5.88 -3.44 4.67
CA ASP A 62 -7.20 -2.90 4.93
C ASP A 62 -8.15 -3.41 3.85
N PHE A 63 -9.32 -3.90 4.29
CA PHE A 63 -10.32 -4.48 3.40
C PHE A 63 -11.59 -3.66 3.39
N GLY A 64 -12.27 -3.69 2.28
CA GLY A 64 -13.56 -3.02 2.12
C GLY A 64 -13.45 -1.90 1.12
N ILE A 65 -14.04 -2.09 -0.06
CA ILE A 65 -13.92 -1.08 -1.09
C ILE A 65 -15.24 -0.95 -1.82
N LEU A 66 -15.59 0.27 -2.20
CA LEU A 66 -16.81 0.53 -2.92
C LEU A 66 -16.52 0.53 -4.41
N HIS A 67 -17.19 -0.33 -5.13
CA HIS A 67 -17.07 -0.42 -6.58
C HIS A 67 -18.38 0.01 -7.18
N ALA A 68 -18.40 0.18 -8.49
CA ALA A 68 -19.60 0.54 -9.20
C ALA A 68 -20.74 -0.46 -8.94
N GLY A 69 -20.40 -1.71 -8.71
CA GLY A 69 -21.40 -2.74 -8.46
C GLY A 69 -21.81 -2.89 -7.01
N GLY A 70 -21.25 -2.10 -6.13
CA GLY A 70 -21.56 -2.17 -4.71
C GLY A 70 -20.35 -2.33 -3.85
N TYR A 71 -20.57 -2.50 -2.58
CA TYR A 71 -19.48 -2.59 -1.62
C TYR A 71 -18.95 -4.02 -1.52
N ARG A 72 -17.65 -4.17 -1.59
CA ARG A 72 -17.00 -5.47 -1.48
C ARG A 72 -16.18 -5.48 -0.20
N ARG A 73 -16.70 -6.09 0.85
CA ARG A 73 -16.04 -6.04 2.14
C ARG A 73 -14.83 -6.96 2.23
N ASP A 74 -14.69 -7.91 1.34
CA ASP A 74 -13.59 -8.87 1.38
C ASP A 74 -12.44 -8.54 0.42
N VAL A 75 -12.50 -7.38 -0.22
CA VAL A 75 -11.48 -7.00 -1.19
C VAL A 75 -10.55 -5.97 -0.57
N VAL A 76 -9.25 -6.11 -0.82
CA VAL A 76 -8.25 -5.20 -0.30
C VAL A 76 -8.50 -3.79 -0.82
N ARG A 77 -8.61 -2.82 0.11
CA ARG A 77 -8.73 -1.42 -0.25
C ARG A 77 -7.35 -0.80 -0.37
N SER A 78 -6.47 -1.12 0.56
CA SER A 78 -5.11 -0.60 0.55
C SER A 78 -4.29 -1.47 1.48
N PHE A 79 -2.97 -1.38 1.37
CA PHE A 79 -2.13 -2.03 2.36
C PHE A 79 -0.86 -1.21 2.53
N ARG A 80 -0.24 -1.36 3.68
CA ARG A 80 0.94 -0.61 4.00
C ARG A 80 1.98 -1.56 4.53
N ILE A 81 3.23 -1.38 4.13
CA ILE A 81 4.32 -2.20 4.60
C ILE A 81 5.37 -1.30 5.24
N GLU A 82 6.00 -1.82 6.28
CA GLU A 82 7.10 -1.15 6.96
C GLU A 82 8.29 -2.08 6.85
N PRO A 83 9.19 -1.82 5.91
CA PRO A 83 10.31 -2.74 5.67
C PRO A 83 11.39 -2.63 6.73
N LYS A 84 12.15 -3.70 6.87
CA LYS A 84 13.33 -3.65 7.72
C LYS A 84 14.35 -2.73 7.06
N PRO A 85 15.24 -2.13 7.83
CA PRO A 85 16.27 -1.25 7.27
C PRO A 85 17.07 -1.96 6.19
N GLY A 86 17.32 -1.27 5.10
CA GLY A 86 18.11 -1.81 4.00
C GLY A 86 17.32 -2.55 2.93
N VAL A 87 16.09 -2.93 3.21
CA VAL A 87 15.30 -3.69 2.24
C VAL A 87 14.82 -2.78 1.11
N PHE A 88 14.34 -1.60 1.45
CA PHE A 88 13.90 -0.65 0.44
C PHE A 88 14.59 0.68 0.66
N ASN A 89 15.82 0.80 0.15
CA ASN A 89 16.49 2.10 0.20
C ASN A 89 16.06 2.91 -1.02
N ARG A 90 16.41 4.17 -1.06
CA ARG A 90 15.98 5.07 -2.12
C ARG A 90 16.33 4.53 -3.49
N LYS A 91 17.52 3.99 -3.63
CA LYS A 91 17.98 3.48 -4.92
C LYS A 91 17.14 2.30 -5.36
N ILE A 92 16.78 1.42 -4.47
CA ILE A 92 15.96 0.25 -4.81
C ILE A 92 14.55 0.70 -5.18
N VAL A 93 14.00 1.69 -4.48
CA VAL A 93 12.68 2.23 -4.81
C VAL A 93 12.68 2.81 -6.22
N LEU A 94 13.70 3.62 -6.53
CA LEU A 94 13.78 4.22 -7.86
C LEU A 94 14.02 3.18 -8.96
N ALA A 95 14.81 2.15 -8.65
CA ALA A 95 15.06 1.11 -9.63
C ALA A 95 13.80 0.27 -9.90
N GLY A 96 13.00 0.02 -8.86
CA GLY A 96 11.82 -0.82 -8.99
C GLY A 96 10.60 -0.10 -9.54
N TRP A 97 10.37 1.13 -9.12
CA TRP A 97 9.16 1.85 -9.52
C TRP A 97 9.43 3.08 -10.38
N GLY A 98 10.69 3.41 -10.58
CA GLY A 98 11.05 4.56 -11.42
C GLY A 98 10.90 5.87 -10.70
N PRO A 99 11.02 6.97 -11.44
CA PRO A 99 10.86 8.29 -10.83
C PRO A 99 9.42 8.51 -10.41
N PRO A 100 9.20 9.16 -9.28
CA PRO A 100 7.83 9.41 -8.84
C PRO A 100 7.15 10.47 -9.69
N ASP A 101 5.82 10.44 -9.69
CA ASP A 101 5.06 11.45 -10.42
C ASP A 101 5.12 12.78 -9.68
N ARG A 102 5.30 12.75 -8.38
CA ARG A 102 5.38 13.97 -7.61
C ARG A 102 6.18 13.70 -6.34
N VAL A 103 6.92 14.68 -5.88
CA VAL A 103 7.68 14.59 -4.65
C VAL A 103 7.12 15.64 -3.70
N GLY A 104 6.87 15.25 -2.46
CA GLY A 104 6.39 16.17 -1.45
C GLY A 104 7.11 15.95 -0.14
N ARG A 105 6.64 16.58 0.88
CA ARG A 105 7.22 16.44 2.22
C ARG A 105 6.13 16.43 3.26
N GLN A 106 6.35 15.67 4.30
CA GLN A 106 5.49 15.68 5.48
C GLN A 106 6.42 15.97 6.64
N GLY A 107 6.41 17.19 7.13
CA GLY A 107 7.37 17.59 8.14
C GLY A 107 8.77 17.52 7.55
N ASP A 108 9.63 16.73 8.16
CA ASP A 108 11.00 16.57 7.69
C ASP A 108 11.15 15.39 6.75
N THR A 109 10.07 14.72 6.40
CA THR A 109 10.13 13.48 5.65
C THR A 109 9.80 13.69 4.20
N GLU A 110 10.65 13.21 3.32
CA GLU A 110 10.39 13.27 1.88
C GLU A 110 9.43 12.17 1.51
N VAL A 111 8.49 12.45 0.62
CA VAL A 111 7.46 11.50 0.22
C VAL A 111 7.40 11.45 -1.30
N PHE A 112 7.41 10.24 -1.85
CA PHE A 112 7.24 10.03 -3.29
C PHE A 112 5.81 9.61 -3.54
N TYR A 113 5.16 10.23 -4.51
CA TYR A 113 3.80 9.89 -4.92
C TYR A 113 3.80 9.32 -6.32
N TYR A 114 3.23 8.14 -6.47
CA TYR A 114 3.09 7.49 -7.77
C TYR A 114 1.59 7.39 -8.08
N ALA A 115 1.20 7.89 -9.22
CA ALA A 115 -0.22 7.91 -9.60
C ALA A 115 -0.83 6.52 -9.71
N ASP A 116 0.00 5.51 -9.91
CA ASP A 116 -0.50 4.14 -9.99
C ASP A 116 -0.91 3.60 -8.61
N GLY A 117 -0.76 4.37 -7.57
CA GLY A 117 -1.27 3.95 -6.26
C GLY A 117 -0.23 3.60 -5.23
N LEU A 118 0.92 4.25 -5.27
CA LEU A 118 1.96 4.00 -4.28
C LEU A 118 2.41 5.31 -3.66
N ILE A 119 2.56 5.31 -2.35
CA ILE A 119 3.14 6.45 -1.64
C ILE A 119 4.29 5.89 -0.82
N VAL A 120 5.47 6.46 -0.98
CA VAL A 120 6.66 6.01 -0.26
C VAL A 120 7.12 7.12 0.66
N MET A 121 7.19 6.83 1.95
CA MET A 121 7.66 7.79 2.95
C MET A 121 9.05 7.39 3.39
N PHE A 122 9.99 8.30 3.28
CA PHE A 122 11.39 8.04 3.59
C PHE A 122 11.73 8.45 5.03
N ASP A 123 12.90 8.02 5.49
CA ASP A 123 13.39 8.45 6.79
C ASP A 123 13.86 9.90 6.69
N LYS A 124 14.33 10.46 7.79
CA LYS A 124 14.74 11.84 7.82
C LYS A 124 15.85 12.13 6.85
N GLU A 125 16.74 11.20 6.62
CA GLU A 125 17.87 11.41 5.71
C GLU A 125 17.47 11.19 4.25
N GLY A 126 16.27 10.66 4.02
CA GLY A 126 15.84 10.39 2.65
C GLY A 126 16.51 9.20 2.01
N LEU A 127 17.06 8.30 2.81
CA LEU A 127 17.82 7.16 2.29
C LEU A 127 17.07 5.84 2.36
N GLN A 128 16.21 5.66 3.37
CA GLN A 128 15.49 4.41 3.54
C GLN A 128 14.01 4.65 3.53
N ALA A 129 13.27 3.83 2.81
CA ALA A 129 11.82 3.92 2.85
C ALA A 129 11.37 3.34 4.19
N GLN A 130 10.60 4.08 4.94
CA GLN A 130 10.07 3.63 6.20
C GLN A 130 8.69 3.05 6.07
N THR A 131 7.91 3.56 5.14
CA THR A 131 6.54 3.10 4.93
C THR A 131 6.21 3.20 3.46
N LEU A 132 5.61 2.14 2.94
CA LEU A 132 5.08 2.16 1.58
C LEU A 132 3.60 1.85 1.69
N VAL A 133 2.77 2.72 1.12
CA VAL A 133 1.31 2.56 1.14
C VAL A 133 0.85 2.29 -0.27
N PHE A 134 0.15 1.18 -0.45
CA PHE A 134 -0.35 0.77 -1.78
C PHE A 134 -1.86 0.93 -1.79
N THR A 135 -2.37 1.64 -2.77
CA THR A 135 -3.81 1.92 -2.92
C THR A 135 -4.21 1.60 -4.35
N PRO A 136 -5.50 1.57 -4.66
CA PRO A 136 -5.89 1.47 -6.06
C PRO A 136 -5.33 2.65 -6.84
N PRO A 137 -5.09 2.51 -8.13
CA PRO A 137 -4.54 3.60 -8.91
C PRO A 137 -5.37 4.86 -8.78
N GLN A 138 -4.71 6.00 -8.63
CA GLN A 138 -5.41 7.25 -8.53
C GLN A 138 -5.74 7.72 -9.92
N PRO A 139 -6.87 8.34 -10.11
CA PRO A 139 -7.20 8.86 -11.40
C PRO A 139 -6.20 9.94 -11.71
N THR A 140 -5.64 9.81 -12.86
CA THR A 140 -4.76 10.83 -13.24
C THR A 140 -5.64 11.88 -13.70
N GLU A 141 -5.76 12.87 -13.10
CA GLU A 141 -6.55 13.84 -13.30
C GLU A 141 -6.31 14.58 -14.35
N PRO A 142 -6.90 14.50 -15.25
CA PRO A 142 -6.72 15.36 -16.26
C PRO A 142 -7.01 16.60 -15.60
N ALA A 143 -6.56 17.41 -15.98
CA ALA A 143 -6.79 18.54 -15.49
C ALA A 143 -8.12 18.68 -15.12
N LYS A 144 -8.39 18.99 -14.04
CA LYS A 144 -9.52 19.24 -13.63
C LYS A 144 -9.99 20.37 -14.25
N PRO A 145 -10.94 20.36 -14.76
CA PRO A 145 -11.49 21.45 -15.34
C PRO A 145 -11.59 22.41 -14.29
N SER A 146 -11.35 23.13 -14.31
CA SER A 146 -11.44 23.84 -13.38
C SER A 146 -12.39 24.44 -13.21
N ARG A 147 -12.68 24.47 -12.97
CA ARG A 147 -13.50 24.88 -12.70
C ARG A 147 -13.45 25.60 -12.76
#